data_ea6f117c39e8ee9412ce94eb99c80140
#
_entry.id   ea6f117c39e8ee9412ce94eb99c80140
#
_cell.length_a   1.000
_cell.length_b   1.000
_cell.length_c   1.000
_cell.angle_alpha   90.00
_cell.angle_beta   90.00
_cell.angle_gamma   90.00
#
_symmetry.space_group_name_H-M   'P 1'
#
loop_
_entity.id
_entity.type
_entity.pdbx_description
1 polymer ?
#
loop_
_entity_poly.entity_id
_entity_poly.type
_entity_poly.pdbx_seq_one_letter_code
_entity_poly.pdbx_strand_id
1 'polypeptide(L)'
;MKKRVPILFISLFVFVLVAYAGQTANTTTLKGWVSDSECAAKGDKKCSNKDHVAKGAKLVIVTDGDNKVWTVTNPSTVADHQGHYIQVKATTDPEKSTITVQEVKMLKEAGSS
;
A
#
# COMPACT_ATOMS: atom_id res chain seq x y z
N MET A 1 -29.52 43.97 13.50
CA MET A 1 -28.75 43.34 14.52
C MET A 1 -28.85 41.85 14.60
N LYS A 2 -30.00 41.31 14.43
CA LYS A 2 -30.14 39.89 14.50
C LYS A 2 -29.66 39.18 13.28
N LYS A 3 -29.35 39.86 12.24
CA LYS A 3 -29.02 39.21 10.98
C LYS A 3 -27.63 38.66 10.92
N ARG A 4 -26.79 38.98 11.85
CA ARG A 4 -25.41 38.53 11.79
C ARG A 4 -25.23 37.08 12.12
N VAL A 5 -26.12 36.53 12.88
CA VAL A 5 -25.98 35.16 13.34
C VAL A 5 -25.88 34.13 12.18
N PRO A 6 -26.71 34.25 11.15
CA PRO A 6 -26.61 33.26 10.05
C PRO A 6 -25.28 33.21 9.35
N ILE A 7 -24.57 34.30 9.36
CA ILE A 7 -23.29 34.34 8.66
C ILE A 7 -22.28 33.43 9.31
N LEU A 8 -22.35 33.32 10.61
CA LEU A 8 -21.42 32.47 11.35
C LEU A 8 -21.58 31.00 11.01
N PHE A 9 -22.80 30.59 10.78
CA PHE A 9 -23.04 29.19 10.43
C PHE A 9 -22.44 28.82 9.10
N ILE A 10 -22.44 29.72 8.17
CA ILE A 10 -21.89 29.46 6.85
C ILE A 10 -20.39 29.23 6.93
N SER A 11 -19.70 29.97 7.76
CA SER A 11 -18.28 29.81 7.95
C SER A 11 -17.93 28.43 8.47
N LEU A 12 -18.67 27.98 9.44
CA LEU A 12 -18.43 26.66 10.01
C LEU A 12 -18.63 25.55 9.00
N PHE A 13 -19.60 25.73 8.16
CA PHE A 13 -19.91 24.74 7.15
C PHE A 13 -18.74 24.53 6.19
N VAL A 14 -18.18 25.62 5.73
CA VAL A 14 -17.03 25.56 4.81
C VAL A 14 -15.86 24.87 5.47
N PHE A 15 -15.64 25.13 6.73
CA PHE A 15 -14.56 24.54 7.47
C PHE A 15 -14.64 23.02 7.52
N VAL A 16 -15.83 22.51 7.71
CA VAL A 16 -16.04 21.06 7.77
C VAL A 16 -15.69 20.40 6.46
N LEU A 17 -16.02 21.02 5.36
CA LEU A 17 -15.71 20.47 4.04
C LEU A 17 -14.21 20.34 3.81
N VAL A 18 -13.46 21.31 4.25
CA VAL A 18 -12.01 21.28 4.10
C VAL A 18 -11.42 20.13 4.90
N ALA A 19 -11.87 19.93 6.12
CA ALA A 19 -11.39 18.85 6.96
C ALA A 19 -11.70 17.48 6.34
N TYR A 20 -12.84 17.38 5.74
CA TYR A 20 -13.24 16.12 5.12
C TYR A 20 -12.36 15.78 3.94
N ALA A 21 -12.03 16.73 3.13
CA ALA A 21 -11.19 16.51 1.97
C ALA A 21 -9.78 16.04 2.34
N GLY A 22 -9.30 16.43 3.50
CA GLY A 22 -7.96 16.06 3.94
C GLY A 22 -7.79 14.61 4.32
N GLN A 23 -8.86 13.83 4.37
CA GLN A 23 -8.78 12.44 4.81
C GLN A 23 -8.58 11.43 3.69
N THR A 24 -8.55 11.87 2.45
CA THR A 24 -8.59 10.95 1.32
C THR A 24 -7.23 10.52 0.77
N ALA A 25 -6.15 11.13 1.21
CA ALA A 25 -4.85 10.84 0.63
C ALA A 25 -3.90 10.27 1.67
N ASN A 26 -3.71 8.95 1.64
CA ASN A 26 -2.77 8.26 2.52
C ASN A 26 -1.68 7.58 1.70
N THR A 27 -1.10 8.34 0.77
CA THR A 27 -0.02 7.82 -0.05
C THR A 27 1.28 7.85 0.73
N THR A 28 2.00 6.74 0.71
CA THR A 28 3.27 6.63 1.39
C THR A 28 4.27 5.88 0.51
N THR A 29 5.55 6.01 0.85
CA THR A 29 6.63 5.32 0.14
C THR A 29 7.14 4.19 1.03
N LEU A 30 7.17 2.99 0.49
CA LEU A 30 7.61 1.80 1.22
C LEU A 30 8.65 1.05 0.40
N LYS A 31 9.57 0.38 1.08
CA LYS A 31 10.55 -0.52 0.46
C LYS A 31 10.32 -1.92 0.99
N GLY A 32 10.40 -2.89 0.11
CA GLY A 32 10.20 -4.27 0.52
C GLY A 32 10.41 -5.26 -0.61
N TRP A 33 10.24 -6.53 -0.28
CA TRP A 33 10.38 -7.62 -1.22
C TRP A 33 9.00 -8.04 -1.73
N VAL A 34 8.92 -8.24 -3.04
CA VAL A 34 7.69 -8.80 -3.64
C VAL A 34 7.75 -10.31 -3.47
N SER A 35 6.81 -10.85 -2.74
CA SER A 35 6.73 -12.27 -2.45
C SER A 35 5.31 -12.73 -2.71
N ASP A 36 4.98 -13.94 -2.32
CA ASP A 36 3.61 -14.42 -2.35
C ASP A 36 3.17 -14.83 -0.95
N SER A 37 1.87 -15.04 -0.79
CA SER A 37 1.32 -15.31 0.53
C SER A 37 1.81 -16.62 1.12
N GLU A 38 2.16 -17.61 0.31
CA GLU A 38 2.70 -18.86 0.82
C GLU A 38 4.13 -18.71 1.31
N CYS A 39 4.97 -18.03 0.54
CA CYS A 39 6.36 -17.78 0.96
C CYS A 39 6.38 -16.92 2.22
N ALA A 40 5.55 -15.90 2.26
CA ALA A 40 5.48 -15.01 3.41
C ALA A 40 5.06 -15.75 4.68
N ALA A 41 4.12 -16.67 4.55
CA ALA A 41 3.68 -17.47 5.68
C ALA A 41 4.78 -18.37 6.25
N LYS A 42 5.75 -18.72 5.41
CA LYS A 42 6.92 -19.51 5.84
C LYS A 42 8.07 -18.64 6.34
N GLY A 43 7.90 -17.33 6.34
CA GLY A 43 8.93 -16.41 6.79
C GLY A 43 9.99 -16.11 5.74
N ASP A 44 9.80 -16.49 4.49
CA ASP A 44 10.78 -16.29 3.43
C ASP A 44 10.32 -15.14 2.52
N LYS A 45 10.76 -13.94 2.85
CA LYS A 45 10.34 -12.76 2.11
C LYS A 45 10.98 -12.64 0.73
N LYS A 46 12.08 -13.33 0.47
CA LYS A 46 12.76 -13.30 -0.82
C LYS A 46 12.26 -14.38 -1.77
N CYS A 47 11.52 -15.32 -1.26
CA CYS A 47 10.95 -16.38 -2.08
C CYS A 47 9.79 -15.82 -2.87
N SER A 48 9.71 -16.20 -4.12
CA SER A 48 8.51 -15.96 -4.90
C SER A 48 8.45 -17.03 -5.98
N ASN A 49 7.29 -17.63 -6.12
CA ASN A 49 7.11 -18.74 -7.03
C ASN A 49 5.84 -18.53 -7.83
N LYS A 50 5.99 -18.47 -9.14
CA LYS A 50 4.84 -18.27 -10.02
C LYS A 50 3.80 -19.39 -9.87
N ASP A 51 4.23 -20.58 -9.50
CA ASP A 51 3.31 -21.70 -9.30
C ASP A 51 2.40 -21.45 -8.11
N HIS A 52 2.91 -20.79 -7.05
CA HIS A 52 2.07 -20.45 -5.91
C HIS A 52 0.95 -19.51 -6.33
N VAL A 53 1.27 -18.52 -7.12
CA VAL A 53 0.27 -17.54 -7.58
C VAL A 53 -0.75 -18.22 -8.51
N ALA A 54 -0.28 -19.12 -9.37
CA ALA A 54 -1.17 -19.85 -10.25
C ALA A 54 -2.16 -20.74 -9.48
N LYS A 55 -1.77 -21.16 -8.27
CA LYS A 55 -2.64 -21.97 -7.41
C LYS A 55 -3.47 -21.16 -6.44
N GLY A 56 -3.45 -19.84 -6.57
CA GLY A 56 -4.29 -18.97 -5.76
C GLY A 56 -3.59 -18.16 -4.69
N ALA A 57 -2.28 -18.28 -4.53
CA ALA A 57 -1.53 -17.44 -3.61
C ALA A 57 -1.57 -16.01 -4.11
N LYS A 58 -1.59 -15.06 -3.18
CA LYS A 58 -1.65 -13.65 -3.50
C LYS A 58 -0.28 -13.02 -3.49
N LEU A 59 -0.05 -12.07 -4.36
CA LEU A 59 1.18 -11.29 -4.31
C LEU A 59 1.14 -10.36 -3.11
N VAL A 60 2.26 -10.31 -2.39
CA VAL A 60 2.39 -9.48 -1.20
C VAL A 60 3.71 -8.71 -1.29
N ILE A 61 3.79 -7.62 -0.51
CA ILE A 61 5.04 -6.92 -0.29
C ILE A 61 5.37 -7.07 1.18
N VAL A 62 6.59 -7.57 1.45
CA VAL A 62 7.09 -7.69 2.83
C VAL A 62 8.01 -6.50 3.05
N THR A 63 7.58 -5.56 3.86
CA THR A 63 8.32 -4.31 4.05
C THR A 63 9.58 -4.53 4.86
N ASP A 64 10.60 -3.76 4.47
CA ASP A 64 11.90 -3.86 5.11
C ASP A 64 11.85 -3.28 6.52
N GLY A 65 12.60 -3.87 7.41
CA GLY A 65 12.70 -3.41 8.79
C GLY A 65 11.68 -4.05 9.71
N ASP A 66 10.41 -3.90 9.44
CA ASP A 66 9.35 -4.44 10.29
C ASP A 66 8.82 -5.79 9.83
N ASN A 67 9.21 -6.22 8.63
CA ASN A 67 8.76 -7.48 8.02
C ASN A 67 7.24 -7.61 7.97
N LYS A 68 6.55 -6.51 7.83
CA LYS A 68 5.10 -6.52 7.71
C LYS A 68 4.69 -6.99 6.33
N VAL A 69 3.69 -7.86 6.28
CA VAL A 69 3.19 -8.42 5.03
C VAL A 69 1.96 -7.63 4.57
N TRP A 70 2.06 -7.09 3.37
CA TRP A 70 0.96 -6.32 2.78
C TRP A 70 0.45 -7.03 1.54
N THR A 71 -0.84 -7.34 1.51
CA THR A 71 -1.44 -7.94 0.32
C THR A 71 -1.68 -6.84 -0.72
N VAL A 72 -1.21 -7.06 -1.94
CA VAL A 72 -1.34 -6.08 -3.02
C VAL A 72 -2.73 -6.19 -3.63
N THR A 73 -3.49 -5.09 -3.65
CA THR A 73 -4.84 -5.09 -4.20
C THR A 73 -4.85 -5.03 -5.73
N ASN A 74 -3.77 -4.52 -6.32
CA ASN A 74 -3.62 -4.42 -7.77
C ASN A 74 -2.35 -5.15 -8.21
N PRO A 75 -2.33 -6.48 -8.13
CA PRO A 75 -1.10 -7.26 -8.28
C PRO A 75 -0.43 -7.14 -9.65
N SER A 76 -1.14 -6.74 -10.68
CA SER A 76 -0.51 -6.57 -11.99
C SER A 76 0.62 -5.55 -11.97
N THR A 77 0.59 -4.61 -11.03
CA THR A 77 1.65 -3.59 -10.93
C THR A 77 2.98 -4.16 -10.48
N VAL A 78 2.96 -5.29 -9.77
CA VAL A 78 4.17 -5.89 -9.22
C VAL A 78 4.42 -7.31 -9.71
N ALA A 79 3.60 -7.79 -10.63
CA ALA A 79 3.69 -9.18 -11.10
C ALA A 79 5.05 -9.49 -11.73
N ASP A 80 5.66 -8.52 -12.40
CA ASP A 80 6.97 -8.70 -13.03
C ASP A 80 8.13 -8.54 -12.05
N HIS A 81 7.83 -8.26 -10.79
CA HIS A 81 8.84 -7.99 -9.77
C HIS A 81 8.89 -9.05 -8.68
N GLN A 82 8.33 -10.23 -8.93
CA GLN A 82 8.37 -11.30 -7.93
C GLN A 82 9.81 -11.65 -7.57
N GLY A 83 10.09 -11.67 -6.27
CA GLY A 83 11.43 -11.92 -5.76
C GLY A 83 12.34 -10.68 -5.79
N HIS A 84 11.86 -9.56 -6.28
CA HIS A 84 12.65 -8.33 -6.35
C HIS A 84 12.47 -7.49 -5.10
N TYR A 85 13.49 -6.71 -4.78
CA TYR A 85 13.40 -5.68 -3.75
C TYR A 85 13.04 -4.37 -4.42
N ILE A 86 11.91 -3.80 -4.04
CA ILE A 86 11.36 -2.63 -4.74
C ILE A 86 11.01 -1.52 -3.77
N GLN A 87 10.90 -0.33 -4.32
CA GLN A 87 10.30 0.81 -3.63
C GLN A 87 8.98 1.11 -4.30
N VAL A 88 7.93 1.27 -3.52
CA VAL A 88 6.61 1.58 -4.06
C VAL A 88 6.08 2.86 -3.44
N LYS A 89 5.34 3.59 -4.25
CA LYS A 89 4.49 4.66 -3.79
C LYS A 89 3.08 4.10 -3.78
N ALA A 90 2.43 4.11 -2.65
CA ALA A 90 1.21 3.34 -2.50
C ALA A 90 0.30 3.90 -1.42
N THR A 91 -0.95 3.51 -1.51
CA THR A 91 -1.94 3.77 -0.47
C THR A 91 -2.09 2.52 0.37
N THR A 92 -1.99 2.66 1.69
CA THR A 92 -2.06 1.53 2.61
C THR A 92 -3.35 1.51 3.39
N ASP A 93 -3.81 0.31 3.73
CA ASP A 93 -4.93 0.09 4.63
C ASP A 93 -4.45 -0.82 5.76
N PRO A 94 -4.01 -0.26 6.88
CA PRO A 94 -3.46 -1.07 7.98
C PRO A 94 -4.46 -2.03 8.59
N GLU A 95 -5.73 -1.70 8.58
CA GLU A 95 -6.74 -2.59 9.16
C GLU A 95 -6.85 -3.89 8.38
N LYS A 96 -6.76 -3.82 7.07
CA LYS A 96 -6.85 -4.99 6.20
C LYS A 96 -5.48 -5.53 5.81
N SER A 97 -4.41 -4.84 6.18
CA SER A 97 -3.05 -5.16 5.75
C SER A 97 -2.93 -5.26 4.23
N THR A 98 -3.56 -4.32 3.54
CA THR A 98 -3.54 -4.26 2.08
C THR A 98 -2.85 -3.01 1.60
N ILE A 99 -2.38 -3.06 0.36
CA ILE A 99 -1.65 -1.96 -0.25
C ILE A 99 -2.06 -1.85 -1.71
N THR A 100 -2.34 -0.63 -2.15
CA THR A 100 -2.65 -0.34 -3.55
C THR A 100 -1.47 0.44 -4.12
N VAL A 101 -0.77 -0.16 -5.08
CA VAL A 101 0.47 0.37 -5.60
C VAL A 101 0.19 1.37 -6.72
N GLN A 102 0.86 2.52 -6.67
CA GLN A 102 0.75 3.57 -7.67
C GLN A 102 1.98 3.67 -8.54
N GLU A 103 3.18 3.52 -7.95
CA GLU A 103 4.43 3.58 -8.67
C GLU A 103 5.39 2.54 -8.11
N VAL A 104 6.22 1.97 -8.97
CA VAL A 104 7.20 0.95 -8.61
C VAL A 104 8.57 1.37 -9.12
N LYS A 105 9.58 1.24 -8.25
CA LYS A 105 10.97 1.41 -8.63
C LYS A 105 11.74 0.19 -8.16
N MET A 106 12.36 -0.52 -9.09
CA MET A 106 13.15 -1.70 -8.74
C MET A 106 14.47 -1.29 -8.12
N LEU A 107 14.80 -1.87 -6.97
CA LEU A 107 16.05 -1.62 -6.27
C LEU A 107 17.02 -2.77 -6.42
N LYS A 108 16.55 -4.02 -6.33
CA LYS A 108 17.40 -5.20 -6.51
C LYS A 108 16.61 -6.29 -7.22
N GLU A 109 17.27 -6.99 -8.12
CA GLU A 109 16.68 -8.11 -8.82
C GLU A 109 16.56 -9.34 -7.93
N ALA A 110 15.76 -10.30 -8.37
CA ALA A 110 15.60 -11.56 -7.68
C ALA A 110 16.96 -12.24 -7.47
N GLY A 111 17.17 -12.76 -6.27
CA GLY A 111 18.41 -13.44 -5.94
C GLY A 111 19.56 -12.53 -5.55
N SER A 112 19.39 -11.22 -5.61
CA SER A 112 20.41 -10.27 -5.15
C SER A 112 20.41 -10.20 -3.63
N SER A 113 21.55 -9.88 -3.06
CA SER A 113 21.69 -9.74 -1.61
C SER A 113 21.97 -8.31 -1.20
#